data_fb28dc2c8d4514942697c9b4ed1587c0
#
_entry.id   fb28dc2c8d4514942697c9b4ed1587c0
#
_cell.length_a   1.000
_cell.length_b   1.000
_cell.length_c   1.000
_cell.angle_alpha   90.00
_cell.angle_beta   90.00
_cell.angle_gamma   90.00
#
_symmetry.space_group_name_H-M   'P 1'
#
loop_
_entity.id
_entity.type
_entity.pdbx_description
1 polymer ?
#
loop_
_entity_poly.entity_id
_entity_poly.type
_entity_poly.pdbx_seq_one_letter_code
_entity_poly.pdbx_strand_id
1 'polypeptide(L)'
;MSKINTGFRELISNALPKENNESTENIFSVLSNGTLQSLILSNIISSPSFHDRAVFWLTKDAGQSETIGLLLNYWKKELKNETHDICVWDNQNEIEKTKILWNLIFKKPIIILCSIAGLEEIVASPTDFKNNAITISTSSTGSITGLAKQLVEIGYVKDSFASAPMMFSQKGGVINIYSPQYKLPVKLDFEGEKIEKISFFDPVSKKSKGKTSSISILGNFPISRFEHSILEYISLHEAMSVVWMDPEELDEFSFDWKKTEKKLLSKSRIVFESFPKNDNERIIDFKSTPLFHHNLSKFATEILKLANSKYSILISTKRKEELESLIKNSSALKKNVIFISAPPTSLEGFILPSNKIALFTDQEIFGFSQHTKKQESSKIDHKFLAELKAGDMVVHLDHGIARFRGMVKKEIEEVLREFFYLEYDQGDKLFVPVYQAEKLNKYIGKQNPPLHRLGSSHWKEVCLKIKRDSLKLAKELLETSTARAQTETISLKKETPEEKKLARTFEFEVTPDQQRSIEEINHDLARIIPMDRLVCGDVGFGKTEVAIRAAFKTVMNGMQVALLSPTTILTQQHFDTFKERLGEFGINIELLSRLKS
;
A
#
# COMPACT_ATOMS: atom_id res chain seq x y z
N MET A 1 -17.97 -22.98 -10.53
CA MET A 1 -17.15 -22.29 -9.51
C MET A 1 -17.55 -22.58 -8.06
N SER A 2 -18.82 -22.83 -7.70
CA SER A 2 -19.24 -23.05 -6.30
C SER A 2 -18.79 -24.37 -5.65
N LYS A 3 -18.67 -25.47 -6.37
CA LYS A 3 -18.26 -26.79 -5.82
C LYS A 3 -16.74 -26.91 -5.56
N ILE A 4 -15.89 -26.17 -6.27
CA ILE A 4 -14.41 -26.25 -6.09
C ILE A 4 -14.00 -25.54 -4.79
N ASN A 5 -14.64 -24.43 -4.47
CA ASN A 5 -14.36 -23.66 -3.24
C ASN A 5 -14.81 -24.36 -1.94
N THR A 6 -15.80 -25.24 -2.00
CA THR A 6 -16.23 -26.02 -0.84
C THR A 6 -15.16 -27.05 -0.45
N GLY A 7 -14.60 -27.75 -1.44
CA GLY A 7 -13.55 -28.73 -1.21
C GLY A 7 -12.24 -28.14 -0.63
N PHE A 8 -11.86 -26.91 -1.06
CA PHE A 8 -10.69 -26.22 -0.51
C PHE A 8 -10.88 -25.86 0.97
N ARG A 9 -12.04 -25.30 1.33
CA ARG A 9 -12.35 -24.96 2.72
C ARG A 9 -12.32 -26.15 3.65
N GLU A 10 -13.00 -27.23 3.26
CA GLU A 10 -13.04 -28.47 4.04
C GLU A 10 -11.65 -29.07 4.21
N LEU A 11 -10.84 -29.03 3.15
CA LEU A 11 -9.45 -29.48 3.17
C LEU A 11 -8.64 -28.70 4.23
N ILE A 12 -8.67 -27.37 4.17
CA ILE A 12 -7.91 -26.50 5.09
C ILE A 12 -8.45 -26.65 6.52
N SER A 13 -9.78 -26.62 6.72
CA SER A 13 -10.39 -26.75 8.04
C SER A 13 -10.11 -28.09 8.73
N ASN A 14 -9.89 -29.15 7.96
CA ASN A 14 -9.56 -30.47 8.50
C ASN A 14 -8.07 -30.68 8.69
N ALA A 15 -7.24 -29.98 7.93
CA ALA A 15 -5.80 -30.16 7.92
C ALA A 15 -5.05 -29.24 8.89
N LEU A 16 -5.56 -28.03 9.13
CA LEU A 16 -4.89 -27.07 9.99
C LEU A 16 -5.46 -27.05 11.41
N PRO A 17 -4.64 -26.67 12.39
CA PRO A 17 -5.05 -26.60 13.78
C PRO A 17 -6.26 -25.70 13.98
N LYS A 18 -7.15 -26.11 14.88
CA LYS A 18 -8.24 -25.29 15.44
C LYS A 18 -7.85 -24.85 16.84
N GLU A 19 -8.51 -23.80 17.33
CA GLU A 19 -8.31 -23.35 18.71
C GLU A 19 -8.49 -24.50 19.71
N ASN A 20 -7.66 -24.53 20.75
CA ASN A 20 -7.88 -25.35 21.92
C ASN A 20 -8.67 -24.52 22.93
N ASN A 21 -9.95 -24.81 23.12
CA ASN A 21 -10.86 -24.07 24.02
C ASN A 21 -10.45 -24.17 25.50
N GLU A 22 -9.53 -25.07 25.85
CA GLU A 22 -9.11 -25.31 27.23
C GLU A 22 -7.87 -24.51 27.65
N SER A 23 -7.14 -23.89 26.73
CA SER A 23 -5.92 -23.13 27.02
C SER A 23 -6.05 -21.65 26.64
N THR A 24 -5.54 -20.77 27.50
CA THR A 24 -5.41 -19.32 27.20
C THR A 24 -4.30 -19.03 26.21
N GLU A 25 -3.48 -20.03 25.87
CA GLU A 25 -2.34 -19.92 24.98
C GLU A 25 -2.34 -21.02 23.94
N ASN A 26 -2.24 -20.64 22.67
CA ASN A 26 -2.07 -21.55 21.54
C ASN A 26 -0.72 -21.27 20.89
N ILE A 27 0.24 -22.17 21.08
CA ILE A 27 1.59 -22.06 20.52
C ILE A 27 1.70 -22.95 19.29
N PHE A 28 2.19 -22.39 18.18
CA PHE A 28 2.44 -23.10 16.94
C PHE A 28 3.91 -22.94 16.55
N SER A 29 4.64 -24.03 16.50
CA SER A 29 5.99 -24.03 15.93
C SER A 29 5.89 -24.09 14.42
N VAL A 30 6.08 -22.94 13.78
CA VAL A 30 6.09 -22.75 12.32
C VAL A 30 7.29 -21.91 11.99
N LEU A 31 8.23 -22.43 11.22
CA LEU A 31 9.31 -21.64 10.63
C LEU A 31 8.73 -20.37 10.00
N SER A 32 9.46 -19.27 10.02
CA SER A 32 9.02 -17.90 9.65
C SER A 32 8.52 -17.81 8.20
N ASN A 33 7.36 -18.45 7.93
CA ASN A 33 6.63 -18.42 6.66
C ASN A 33 5.31 -17.69 6.86
N GLY A 34 5.28 -16.39 6.48
CA GLY A 34 4.11 -15.55 6.62
C GLY A 34 2.86 -16.07 5.90
N THR A 35 3.03 -16.79 4.79
CA THR A 35 1.93 -17.44 4.06
C THR A 35 1.22 -18.48 4.93
N LEU A 36 1.97 -19.35 5.56
CA LEU A 36 1.40 -20.42 6.39
C LEU A 36 0.84 -19.87 7.69
N GLN A 37 1.53 -18.94 8.36
CA GLN A 37 1.05 -18.24 9.56
C GLN A 37 -0.28 -17.52 9.33
N SER A 38 -0.39 -16.76 8.23
CA SER A 38 -1.62 -16.07 7.85
C SER A 38 -2.76 -17.05 7.49
N LEU A 39 -2.46 -18.19 6.89
CA LEU A 39 -3.43 -19.22 6.59
C LEU A 39 -3.95 -19.91 7.87
N ILE A 40 -3.06 -20.22 8.82
CA ILE A 40 -3.43 -20.79 10.11
C ILE A 40 -4.33 -19.83 10.87
N LEU A 41 -3.95 -18.55 10.99
CA LEU A 41 -4.79 -17.57 11.64
C LEU A 41 -6.15 -17.44 10.95
N SER A 42 -6.17 -17.39 9.62
CA SER A 42 -7.43 -17.31 8.85
C SER A 42 -8.34 -18.51 9.09
N ASN A 43 -7.77 -19.71 9.32
CA ASN A 43 -8.53 -20.90 9.69
C ASN A 43 -9.07 -20.81 11.13
N ILE A 44 -8.26 -20.35 12.09
CA ILE A 44 -8.65 -20.18 13.50
C ILE A 44 -9.81 -19.18 13.60
N ILE A 45 -9.70 -18.00 13.01
CA ILE A 45 -10.75 -16.96 13.06
C ILE A 45 -12.03 -17.33 12.30
N SER A 46 -11.98 -18.37 11.48
CA SER A 46 -13.18 -18.92 10.83
C SER A 46 -14.03 -19.77 11.77
N SER A 47 -13.54 -20.08 12.97
CA SER A 47 -14.32 -20.82 13.96
C SER A 47 -15.36 -19.92 14.64
N PRO A 48 -16.54 -20.46 15.04
CA PRO A 48 -17.58 -19.67 15.70
C PRO A 48 -17.11 -18.99 16.99
N SER A 49 -16.15 -19.56 17.71
CA SER A 49 -15.56 -19.01 18.95
C SER A 49 -14.82 -17.67 18.74
N PHE A 50 -14.42 -17.37 17.49
CA PHE A 50 -13.69 -16.15 17.15
C PHE A 50 -14.55 -15.06 16.48
N HIS A 51 -15.82 -15.33 16.14
CA HIS A 51 -16.62 -14.38 15.35
C HIS A 51 -16.75 -12.99 15.98
N ASP A 52 -16.77 -12.91 17.32
CA ASP A 52 -16.92 -11.66 18.06
C ASP A 52 -15.60 -11.17 18.70
N ARG A 53 -14.49 -11.83 18.43
CA ARG A 53 -13.18 -11.46 18.99
C ARG A 53 -12.43 -10.54 18.06
N ALA A 54 -11.73 -9.56 18.62
CA ALA A 54 -10.71 -8.82 17.88
C ALA A 54 -9.37 -9.57 17.98
N VAL A 55 -8.53 -9.41 16.95
CA VAL A 55 -7.18 -9.98 16.88
C VAL A 55 -6.17 -8.84 16.72
N PHE A 56 -5.17 -8.81 17.57
CA PHE A 56 -4.07 -7.88 17.47
C PHE A 56 -2.79 -8.64 17.13
N TRP A 57 -2.25 -8.43 15.93
CA TRP A 57 -1.03 -9.09 15.47
C TRP A 57 0.14 -8.12 15.50
N LEU A 58 1.08 -8.40 16.39
CA LEU A 58 2.31 -7.65 16.49
C LEU A 58 3.33 -8.16 15.47
N THR A 59 3.87 -7.25 14.68
CA THR A 59 4.85 -7.52 13.63
C THR A 59 6.17 -6.79 13.90
N LYS A 60 7.24 -7.23 13.26
CA LYS A 60 8.57 -6.65 13.39
C LYS A 60 8.63 -5.22 12.86
N ASP A 61 8.09 -5.00 11.67
CA ASP A 61 8.11 -3.72 10.97
C ASP A 61 6.84 -3.52 10.11
N ALA A 62 6.67 -2.30 9.63
CA ALA A 62 5.52 -1.92 8.81
C ALA A 62 5.42 -2.72 7.50
N GLY A 63 6.53 -3.12 6.89
CA GLY A 63 6.56 -3.94 5.67
C GLY A 63 6.00 -5.34 5.93
N GLN A 64 6.31 -5.91 7.08
CA GLN A 64 5.74 -7.19 7.52
C GLN A 64 4.24 -7.06 7.80
N SER A 65 3.80 -5.96 8.46
CA SER A 65 2.37 -5.67 8.67
C SER A 65 1.60 -5.63 7.34
N GLU A 66 2.12 -4.91 6.36
CA GLU A 66 1.51 -4.81 5.02
C GLU A 66 1.45 -6.18 4.33
N THR A 67 2.56 -6.92 4.36
CA THR A 67 2.68 -8.25 3.74
C THR A 67 1.66 -9.23 4.33
N ILE A 68 1.60 -9.34 5.66
CA ILE A 68 0.64 -10.21 6.35
C ILE A 68 -0.79 -9.74 6.09
N GLY A 69 -1.04 -8.44 6.05
CA GLY A 69 -2.34 -7.87 5.71
C GLY A 69 -2.84 -8.29 4.32
N LEU A 70 -1.95 -8.28 3.32
CA LEU A 70 -2.26 -8.78 1.97
C LEU A 70 -2.57 -10.28 1.96
N LEU A 71 -1.79 -11.08 2.67
CA LEU A 71 -1.99 -12.53 2.78
C LEU A 71 -3.30 -12.87 3.49
N LEU A 72 -3.62 -12.20 4.60
CA LEU A 72 -4.88 -12.38 5.31
C LEU A 72 -6.09 -12.01 4.44
N ASN A 73 -6.02 -10.89 3.70
CA ASN A 73 -7.07 -10.51 2.76
C ASN A 73 -7.25 -11.54 1.63
N TYR A 74 -6.16 -12.12 1.15
CA TYR A 74 -6.19 -13.20 0.19
C TYR A 74 -6.91 -14.44 0.75
N TRP A 75 -6.50 -14.91 1.92
CA TRP A 75 -7.13 -16.07 2.57
C TRP A 75 -8.57 -15.82 3.00
N LYS A 76 -8.88 -14.61 3.46
CA LYS A 76 -10.26 -14.19 3.75
C LYS A 76 -11.17 -14.40 2.54
N LYS A 77 -10.72 -14.01 1.34
CA LYS A 77 -11.45 -14.21 0.09
C LYS A 77 -11.57 -15.68 -0.28
N GLU A 78 -10.46 -16.44 -0.22
CA GLU A 78 -10.46 -17.86 -0.58
C GLU A 78 -11.31 -18.71 0.38
N LEU A 79 -11.21 -18.44 1.68
CA LEU A 79 -12.01 -19.09 2.70
C LEU A 79 -13.42 -18.51 2.84
N LYS A 80 -13.78 -17.45 2.11
CA LYS A 80 -15.06 -16.69 2.19
C LYS A 80 -15.40 -16.31 3.63
N ASN A 81 -14.42 -15.94 4.40
CA ASN A 81 -14.62 -15.47 5.76
C ASN A 81 -14.76 -13.94 5.75
N GLU A 82 -15.96 -13.44 5.97
CA GLU A 82 -16.26 -12.00 5.94
C GLU A 82 -16.40 -11.40 7.35
N THR A 83 -16.12 -12.17 8.40
CA THR A 83 -16.42 -11.76 9.79
C THR A 83 -15.53 -10.62 10.29
N HIS A 84 -14.26 -10.55 9.91
CA HIS A 84 -13.32 -9.58 10.42
C HIS A 84 -12.87 -8.60 9.33
N ASP A 85 -12.82 -7.32 9.66
CA ASP A 85 -12.10 -6.33 8.86
C ASP A 85 -10.60 -6.41 9.20
N ILE A 86 -9.74 -6.39 8.18
CA ILE A 86 -8.28 -6.47 8.32
C ILE A 86 -7.71 -5.06 8.15
N CYS A 87 -7.03 -4.58 9.16
CA CYS A 87 -6.48 -3.22 9.21
C CYS A 87 -4.99 -3.26 9.54
N VAL A 88 -4.20 -2.52 8.80
CA VAL A 88 -2.78 -2.28 9.10
C VAL A 88 -2.69 -0.94 9.81
N TRP A 89 -2.06 -0.90 10.99
CA TRP A 89 -1.92 0.33 11.78
C TRP A 89 -0.83 1.24 11.21
N ASP A 90 0.26 0.63 10.81
CA ASP A 90 1.45 1.34 10.30
C ASP A 90 1.15 2.12 9.03
N ASN A 91 1.79 3.29 8.89
CA ASN A 91 1.71 4.15 7.69
C ASN A 91 0.30 4.64 7.32
N GLN A 92 -0.71 4.47 8.18
CA GLN A 92 -2.06 4.94 7.93
C GLN A 92 -2.19 6.44 8.18
N ASN A 93 -3.12 7.07 7.45
CA ASN A 93 -3.55 8.42 7.76
C ASN A 93 -4.42 8.44 9.03
N GLU A 94 -4.62 9.64 9.58
CA GLU A 94 -5.37 9.81 10.83
C GLU A 94 -6.83 9.35 10.75
N ILE A 95 -7.44 9.45 9.58
CA ILE A 95 -8.83 9.04 9.36
C ILE A 95 -8.95 7.51 9.51
N GLU A 96 -8.03 6.74 8.91
CA GLU A 96 -8.03 5.28 9.02
C GLU A 96 -7.68 4.83 10.45
N LYS A 97 -6.72 5.48 11.11
CA LYS A 97 -6.41 5.23 12.52
C LYS A 97 -7.61 5.50 13.43
N THR A 98 -8.29 6.61 13.21
CA THR A 98 -9.54 6.95 13.92
C THR A 98 -10.60 5.84 13.78
N LYS A 99 -10.75 5.28 12.58
CA LYS A 99 -11.67 4.16 12.32
C LYS A 99 -11.25 2.87 13.05
N ILE A 100 -9.96 2.56 13.11
CA ILE A 100 -9.44 1.41 13.84
C ILE A 100 -9.73 1.55 15.33
N LEU A 101 -9.43 2.71 15.92
CA LEU A 101 -9.67 3.00 17.34
C LEU A 101 -11.17 2.92 17.67
N TRP A 102 -12.03 3.42 16.78
CA TRP A 102 -13.47 3.28 16.92
C TRP A 102 -13.92 1.83 17.00
N ASN A 103 -13.43 1.00 16.08
CA ASN A 103 -13.78 -0.41 16.05
C ASN A 103 -13.33 -1.13 17.34
N LEU A 104 -12.20 -0.74 17.92
CA LEU A 104 -11.73 -1.24 19.21
C LEU A 104 -12.65 -0.83 20.36
N ILE A 105 -13.04 0.45 20.46
CA ILE A 105 -13.91 0.96 21.53
C ILE A 105 -15.29 0.26 21.49
N PHE A 106 -15.85 0.05 20.29
CA PHE A 106 -17.16 -0.57 20.12
C PHE A 106 -17.09 -2.09 19.98
N LYS A 107 -15.94 -2.70 20.36
CA LYS A 107 -15.75 -4.16 20.44
C LYS A 107 -16.15 -4.89 19.15
N LYS A 108 -15.84 -4.29 17.97
CA LYS A 108 -16.12 -4.91 16.68
C LYS A 108 -15.06 -5.96 16.35
N PRO A 109 -15.42 -7.06 15.68
CA PRO A 109 -14.47 -8.05 15.21
C PRO A 109 -13.54 -7.45 14.14
N ILE A 110 -12.28 -7.27 14.49
CA ILE A 110 -11.26 -6.63 13.66
C ILE A 110 -9.92 -7.35 13.84
N ILE A 111 -9.13 -7.43 12.77
CA ILE A 111 -7.73 -7.86 12.84
C ILE A 111 -6.87 -6.62 12.64
N ILE A 112 -6.04 -6.30 13.62
CA ILE A 112 -5.13 -5.17 13.58
C ILE A 112 -3.71 -5.70 13.48
N LEU A 113 -3.00 -5.26 12.45
CA LEU A 113 -1.57 -5.51 12.26
C LEU A 113 -0.83 -4.24 12.64
N CYS A 114 0.11 -4.35 13.57
CA CYS A 114 0.86 -3.23 14.10
C CYS A 114 2.31 -3.63 14.31
N SER A 115 3.24 -2.82 13.82
CA SER A 115 4.65 -3.03 14.12
C SER A 115 5.00 -2.57 15.53
N ILE A 116 6.15 -3.01 16.03
CA ILE A 116 6.70 -2.54 17.30
C ILE A 116 6.82 -1.01 17.31
N ALA A 117 7.30 -0.42 16.21
CA ALA A 117 7.37 1.03 16.06
C ALA A 117 6.00 1.72 16.08
N GLY A 118 4.96 1.06 15.57
CA GLY A 118 3.58 1.55 15.60
C GLY A 118 2.99 1.62 16.99
N LEU A 119 3.50 0.84 17.96
CA LEU A 119 3.07 0.90 19.36
C LEU A 119 3.50 2.20 20.05
N GLU A 120 4.56 2.85 19.59
CA GLU A 120 5.06 4.12 20.11
C GLU A 120 4.26 5.33 19.62
N GLU A 121 3.37 5.13 18.66
CA GLU A 121 2.55 6.21 18.16
C GLU A 121 1.54 6.68 19.22
N ILE A 122 1.47 8.00 19.35
CA ILE A 122 0.62 8.66 20.35
C ILE A 122 -0.78 8.88 19.77
N VAL A 123 -1.80 8.51 20.51
CA VAL A 123 -3.22 8.64 20.16
C VAL A 123 -4.03 9.31 21.26
N ALA A 124 -5.27 9.72 20.96
CA ALA A 124 -6.21 10.23 21.96
C ALA A 124 -6.51 9.17 23.04
N SER A 125 -6.88 9.60 24.24
CA SER A 125 -7.36 8.66 25.24
C SER A 125 -8.66 7.98 24.80
N PRO A 126 -8.91 6.70 25.16
CA PRO A 126 -10.17 6.04 24.86
C PRO A 126 -11.39 6.81 25.37
N THR A 127 -11.25 7.52 26.48
CA THR A 127 -12.32 8.31 27.11
C THR A 127 -12.61 9.58 26.30
N ASP A 128 -11.59 10.32 25.90
CA ASP A 128 -11.74 11.52 25.08
C ASP A 128 -12.30 11.15 23.72
N PHE A 129 -11.83 10.03 23.16
CA PHE A 129 -12.31 9.52 21.89
C PHE A 129 -13.82 9.22 21.92
N LYS A 130 -14.28 8.56 22.98
CA LYS A 130 -15.71 8.25 23.17
C LYS A 130 -16.55 9.52 23.39
N ASN A 131 -16.05 10.49 24.13
CA ASN A 131 -16.73 11.74 24.44
C ASN A 131 -16.87 12.67 23.23
N ASN A 132 -15.98 12.58 22.25
CA ASN A 132 -16.03 13.36 21.02
C ASN A 132 -16.88 12.72 19.89
N ALA A 133 -17.59 11.65 20.20
CA ALA A 133 -18.54 11.06 19.26
C ALA A 133 -19.95 11.65 19.45
N ILE A 134 -20.57 12.11 18.36
CA ILE A 134 -21.96 12.59 18.37
C ILE A 134 -22.86 11.42 18.06
N THR A 135 -23.73 11.03 18.99
CA THR A 135 -24.76 10.03 18.74
C THR A 135 -26.06 10.70 18.33
N ILE A 136 -26.59 10.31 17.19
CA ILE A 136 -27.79 10.86 16.57
C ILE A 136 -28.80 9.73 16.40
N SER A 137 -30.04 9.96 16.82
CA SER A 137 -31.14 9.02 16.66
C SER A 137 -32.40 9.71 16.10
N THR A 138 -33.33 8.94 15.60
CA THR A 138 -34.66 9.47 15.18
C THR A 138 -35.48 10.06 16.33
N SER A 139 -35.07 9.80 17.59
CA SER A 139 -35.63 10.45 18.77
C SER A 139 -34.90 11.73 19.17
N SER A 140 -33.77 12.04 18.54
CA SER A 140 -33.01 13.25 18.84
C SER A 140 -33.71 14.48 18.29
N THR A 141 -33.79 15.51 19.12
CA THR A 141 -34.29 16.84 18.75
C THR A 141 -33.13 17.82 18.73
N GLY A 142 -33.10 18.69 17.73
CA GLY A 142 -32.07 19.70 17.61
C GLY A 142 -32.13 20.41 16.27
N SER A 143 -31.66 21.67 16.24
CA SER A 143 -31.68 22.42 15.01
C SER A 143 -30.64 21.89 14.01
N ILE A 144 -31.01 21.89 12.74
CA ILE A 144 -30.11 21.49 11.64
C ILE A 144 -28.83 22.34 11.61
N THR A 145 -28.95 23.64 11.96
CA THR A 145 -27.82 24.57 12.07
C THR A 145 -26.93 24.24 13.26
N GLY A 146 -27.52 23.81 14.38
CA GLY A 146 -26.79 23.35 15.56
C GLY A 146 -25.95 22.12 15.27
N LEU A 147 -26.53 21.13 14.60
CA LEU A 147 -25.79 19.93 14.18
C LEU A 147 -24.67 20.27 13.18
N ALA A 148 -24.92 21.16 12.21
CA ALA A 148 -23.88 21.59 11.27
C ALA A 148 -22.72 22.28 11.99
N LYS A 149 -22.99 23.10 13.01
CA LYS A 149 -21.96 23.73 13.85
C LYS A 149 -21.14 22.68 14.62
N GLN A 150 -21.80 21.72 15.27
CA GLN A 150 -21.13 20.63 15.96
C GLN A 150 -20.24 19.79 15.01
N LEU A 151 -20.70 19.51 13.79
CA LEU A 151 -19.89 18.82 12.79
C LEU A 151 -18.61 19.58 12.45
N VAL A 152 -18.69 20.90 12.30
CA VAL A 152 -17.50 21.75 12.06
C VAL A 152 -16.57 21.74 13.27
N GLU A 153 -17.11 21.82 14.49
CA GLU A 153 -16.34 21.78 15.75
C GLU A 153 -15.56 20.47 15.91
N ILE A 154 -16.12 19.34 15.46
CA ILE A 154 -15.44 18.04 15.47
C ILE A 154 -14.63 17.74 14.20
N GLY A 155 -14.39 18.76 13.35
CA GLY A 155 -13.45 18.71 12.24
C GLY A 155 -14.01 18.27 10.88
N TYR A 156 -15.35 18.28 10.70
CA TYR A 156 -15.93 18.04 9.38
C TYR A 156 -15.87 19.28 8.49
N VAL A 157 -15.61 19.06 7.20
CA VAL A 157 -15.62 20.09 6.18
C VAL A 157 -16.98 20.14 5.50
N LYS A 158 -17.59 21.32 5.44
CA LYS A 158 -18.84 21.54 4.70
C LYS A 158 -18.55 21.67 3.21
N ASP A 159 -19.23 20.89 2.40
CA ASP A 159 -19.12 20.93 0.94
C ASP A 159 -20.52 20.83 0.31
N SER A 160 -20.63 20.98 -1.01
CA SER A 160 -21.85 20.79 -1.79
C SER A 160 -22.35 19.34 -1.75
N PHE A 161 -21.43 18.36 -1.59
CA PHE A 161 -21.69 16.92 -1.45
C PHE A 161 -20.76 16.28 -0.41
N ALA A 162 -21.30 15.35 0.38
CA ALA A 162 -20.50 14.49 1.26
C ALA A 162 -19.86 13.36 0.45
N SER A 163 -18.82 13.64 -0.32
CA SER A 163 -18.20 12.74 -1.28
C SER A 163 -17.05 11.90 -0.69
N ALA A 164 -16.45 12.35 0.40
CA ALA A 164 -15.33 11.70 1.08
C ALA A 164 -15.53 11.69 2.60
N PRO A 165 -14.85 10.79 3.34
CA PRO A 165 -14.84 10.79 4.79
C PRO A 165 -14.48 12.17 5.37
N MET A 166 -15.07 12.54 6.51
CA MET A 166 -14.97 13.83 7.17
C MET A 166 -15.59 15.02 6.41
N MET A 167 -16.47 14.74 5.46
CA MET A 167 -17.26 15.78 4.77
C MET A 167 -18.73 15.70 5.12
N PHE A 168 -19.39 16.85 5.10
CA PHE A 168 -20.84 16.93 5.18
C PHE A 168 -21.41 17.97 4.22
N SER A 169 -22.66 17.77 3.82
CA SER A 169 -23.42 18.74 3.02
C SER A 169 -24.76 19.03 3.66
N GLN A 170 -25.23 20.27 3.53
CA GLN A 170 -26.53 20.72 4.02
C GLN A 170 -27.32 21.35 2.88
N LYS A 171 -28.53 20.86 2.65
CA LYS A 171 -29.41 21.44 1.63
C LYS A 171 -30.87 21.35 2.10
N GLY A 172 -31.46 22.51 2.41
CA GLY A 172 -32.82 22.54 3.01
C GLY A 172 -32.87 21.82 4.34
N GLY A 173 -33.86 20.95 4.52
CA GLY A 173 -34.03 20.10 5.68
C GLY A 173 -33.18 18.81 5.69
N VAL A 174 -32.11 18.74 4.90
CA VAL A 174 -31.30 17.52 4.75
C VAL A 174 -29.84 17.80 5.08
N ILE A 175 -29.26 16.93 5.91
CA ILE A 175 -27.79 16.85 6.08
C ILE A 175 -27.31 15.49 5.61
N ASN A 176 -26.29 15.47 4.75
CA ASN A 176 -25.56 14.28 4.39
C ASN A 176 -24.20 14.33 5.09
N ILE A 177 -23.78 13.23 5.71
CA ILE A 177 -22.55 13.14 6.49
C ILE A 177 -21.79 11.90 6.06
N TYR A 178 -20.51 12.02 5.75
CA TYR A 178 -19.64 10.87 5.49
C TYR A 178 -18.69 10.68 6.67
N SER A 179 -19.11 9.87 7.63
CA SER A 179 -18.29 9.55 8.78
C SER A 179 -17.38 8.37 8.50
N PRO A 180 -16.09 8.40 8.94
CA PRO A 180 -15.05 7.43 8.56
C PRO A 180 -15.38 5.97 8.87
N GLN A 181 -16.13 5.71 9.94
CA GLN A 181 -16.48 4.35 10.37
C GLN A 181 -17.51 3.67 9.46
N TYR A 182 -18.18 4.40 8.58
CA TYR A 182 -19.17 3.84 7.67
C TYR A 182 -18.63 3.72 6.24
N LYS A 183 -18.96 2.62 5.56
CA LYS A 183 -18.62 2.42 4.13
C LYS A 183 -19.39 3.34 3.19
N LEU A 184 -20.52 3.89 3.66
CA LEU A 184 -21.41 4.75 2.89
C LEU A 184 -21.75 6.00 3.70
N PRO A 185 -21.95 7.15 3.05
CA PRO A 185 -22.45 8.34 3.71
C PRO A 185 -23.88 8.15 4.22
N VAL A 186 -24.21 8.92 5.23
CA VAL A 186 -25.49 8.91 5.92
C VAL A 186 -26.27 10.17 5.56
N LYS A 187 -27.54 10.02 5.29
CA LYS A 187 -28.51 11.08 5.07
C LYS A 187 -29.44 11.21 6.27
N LEU A 188 -29.55 12.41 6.82
CA LEU A 188 -30.49 12.79 7.85
C LEU A 188 -31.56 13.70 7.21
N ASP A 189 -32.81 13.26 7.25
CA ASP A 189 -33.96 14.03 6.83
C ASP A 189 -34.60 14.69 8.07
N PHE A 190 -34.71 16.01 8.11
CA PHE A 190 -35.28 16.79 9.20
C PHE A 190 -36.68 17.29 8.86
N GLU A 191 -37.59 17.19 9.83
CA GLU A 191 -38.89 17.87 9.85
C GLU A 191 -38.89 18.85 11.03
N GLY A 192 -38.65 20.13 10.72
CA GLY A 192 -38.40 21.14 11.76
C GLY A 192 -37.12 20.85 12.54
N GLU A 193 -37.25 20.67 13.85
CA GLU A 193 -36.12 20.32 14.74
C GLU A 193 -36.02 18.82 15.03
N LYS A 194 -36.85 17.99 14.40
CA LYS A 194 -36.86 16.55 14.62
C LYS A 194 -36.27 15.80 13.44
N ILE A 195 -35.47 14.77 13.72
CA ILE A 195 -34.97 13.86 12.69
C ILE A 195 -36.03 12.82 12.38
N GLU A 196 -36.61 12.91 11.19
CA GLU A 196 -37.62 12.00 10.71
C GLU A 196 -37.00 10.66 10.27
N LYS A 197 -35.85 10.73 9.60
CA LYS A 197 -35.27 9.56 8.97
C LYS A 197 -33.75 9.62 8.89
N ILE A 198 -33.15 8.46 9.17
CA ILE A 198 -31.70 8.22 9.00
C ILE A 198 -31.52 7.11 7.96
N SER A 199 -30.76 7.36 6.90
CA SER A 199 -30.53 6.37 5.85
C SER A 199 -29.11 6.44 5.27
N PHE A 200 -28.54 5.28 4.93
CA PHE A 200 -27.32 5.20 4.14
C PHE A 200 -27.63 5.36 2.66
N PHE A 201 -26.73 5.97 1.91
CA PHE A 201 -26.91 6.13 0.46
C PHE A 201 -25.58 5.97 -0.29
N ASP A 202 -25.69 5.55 -1.53
CA ASP A 202 -24.56 5.46 -2.44
C ASP A 202 -24.25 6.86 -3.00
N PRO A 203 -23.03 7.40 -2.81
CA PRO A 203 -22.70 8.77 -3.21
C PRO A 203 -22.74 8.99 -4.73
N VAL A 204 -22.56 7.94 -5.53
CA VAL A 204 -22.55 8.01 -7.00
C VAL A 204 -23.98 7.92 -7.55
N SER A 205 -24.70 6.86 -7.20
CA SER A 205 -26.07 6.62 -7.69
C SER A 205 -27.14 7.39 -6.94
N LYS A 206 -26.82 7.98 -5.78
CA LYS A 206 -27.72 8.67 -4.84
C LYS A 206 -28.88 7.82 -4.32
N LYS A 207 -28.85 6.49 -4.54
CA LYS A 207 -29.87 5.56 -4.09
C LYS A 207 -29.68 5.19 -2.62
N SER A 208 -30.77 5.14 -1.86
CA SER A 208 -30.75 4.64 -0.48
C SER A 208 -30.36 3.16 -0.44
N LYS A 209 -29.46 2.80 0.48
CA LYS A 209 -28.93 1.44 0.67
C LYS A 209 -29.33 0.81 2.00
N GLY A 210 -30.05 1.54 2.85
CA GLY A 210 -30.52 1.03 4.14
C GLY A 210 -31.02 2.15 5.02
N LYS A 211 -31.80 1.80 6.06
CA LYS A 211 -32.29 2.72 7.10
C LYS A 211 -31.77 2.26 8.45
N THR A 212 -31.59 3.20 9.37
CA THR A 212 -31.25 2.93 10.76
C THR A 212 -32.00 3.88 11.68
N SER A 213 -32.18 3.50 12.94
CA SER A 213 -32.76 4.36 13.97
C SER A 213 -31.76 5.24 14.67
N SER A 214 -30.47 4.89 14.63
CA SER A 214 -29.42 5.68 15.26
C SER A 214 -28.07 5.51 14.53
N ILE A 215 -27.24 6.52 14.64
CA ILE A 215 -25.85 6.54 14.16
C ILE A 215 -24.97 7.26 15.17
N SER A 216 -23.69 6.96 15.13
CA SER A 216 -22.66 7.75 15.82
C SER A 216 -21.74 8.37 14.80
N ILE A 217 -21.44 9.64 14.97
CA ILE A 217 -20.56 10.42 14.09
C ILE A 217 -19.26 10.66 14.82
N LEU A 218 -18.14 10.28 14.22
CA LEU A 218 -16.81 10.48 14.76
C LEU A 218 -16.25 11.82 14.34
N GLY A 219 -15.62 12.53 15.28
CA GLY A 219 -14.84 13.72 15.01
C GLY A 219 -13.38 13.43 14.69
N ASN A 220 -12.69 14.42 14.19
CA ASN A 220 -11.24 14.42 14.04
C ASN A 220 -10.59 14.93 15.33
N PHE A 221 -9.43 14.38 15.67
CA PHE A 221 -8.69 14.77 16.87
C PHE A 221 -7.37 15.42 16.44
N PRO A 222 -7.07 16.66 16.86
CA PRO A 222 -5.76 17.22 16.66
C PRO A 222 -4.72 16.46 17.47
N ILE A 223 -3.65 16.03 16.86
CA ILE A 223 -2.54 15.22 17.41
C ILE A 223 -1.88 15.86 18.64
N SER A 224 -2.08 17.14 18.88
CA SER A 224 -1.40 17.92 19.93
C SER A 224 -1.87 17.63 21.37
N ARG A 225 -2.81 16.72 21.59
CA ARG A 225 -3.37 16.36 22.91
C ARG A 225 -3.15 14.92 23.33
N PHE A 226 -2.23 14.19 22.68
CA PHE A 226 -2.16 12.74 22.82
C PHE A 226 -0.93 12.33 23.63
N GLU A 227 -1.15 11.56 24.69
CA GLU A 227 -0.12 10.94 25.54
C GLU A 227 -0.35 9.42 25.67
N HIS A 228 -1.29 8.86 24.90
CA HIS A 228 -1.76 7.48 25.02
C HIS A 228 -1.31 6.65 23.81
N SER A 229 -1.18 5.34 24.00
CA SER A 229 -0.85 4.41 22.92
C SER A 229 -2.02 3.51 22.56
N ILE A 230 -1.97 2.87 21.40
CA ILE A 230 -2.96 1.86 20.98
C ILE A 230 -3.09 0.73 22.01
N LEU A 231 -2.05 0.47 22.82
CA LEU A 231 -2.07 -0.55 23.88
C LEU A 231 -3.16 -0.31 24.93
N GLU A 232 -3.56 0.93 25.17
CA GLU A 232 -4.65 1.23 26.10
C GLU A 232 -5.99 0.78 25.56
N TYR A 233 -6.23 0.96 24.27
CA TYR A 233 -7.43 0.45 23.60
C TYR A 233 -7.47 -1.08 23.59
N ILE A 234 -6.33 -1.72 23.36
CA ILE A 234 -6.18 -3.17 23.41
C ILE A 234 -6.48 -3.70 24.80
N SER A 235 -5.98 -3.03 25.85
CA SER A 235 -6.20 -3.44 27.23
C SER A 235 -7.67 -3.42 27.63
N LEU A 236 -8.47 -2.48 27.11
CA LEU A 236 -9.91 -2.34 27.37
C LEU A 236 -10.76 -3.40 26.64
N HIS A 237 -10.22 -4.08 25.63
CA HIS A 237 -10.96 -5.06 24.85
C HIS A 237 -10.83 -6.45 25.47
N GLU A 238 -11.81 -6.89 26.26
CA GLU A 238 -11.77 -8.17 26.98
C GLU A 238 -11.68 -9.40 26.05
N ALA A 239 -12.43 -9.40 24.94
CA ALA A 239 -12.45 -10.48 23.98
C ALA A 239 -11.42 -10.27 22.84
N MET A 240 -10.14 -10.09 23.18
CA MET A 240 -9.07 -9.93 22.20
C MET A 240 -8.06 -11.06 22.29
N SER A 241 -7.64 -11.55 21.14
CA SER A 241 -6.50 -12.46 21.02
C SER A 241 -5.28 -11.69 20.49
N VAL A 242 -4.12 -11.90 21.09
CA VAL A 242 -2.87 -11.30 20.65
C VAL A 242 -2.06 -12.34 19.90
N VAL A 243 -1.61 -11.97 18.71
CA VAL A 243 -0.73 -12.78 17.88
C VAL A 243 0.65 -12.15 17.89
N TRP A 244 1.68 -12.88 18.20
CA TRP A 244 3.05 -12.44 18.05
C TRP A 244 3.96 -13.51 17.44
N MET A 245 5.02 -13.05 16.86
CA MET A 245 6.09 -13.86 16.34
C MET A 245 7.15 -14.04 17.43
N ASP A 246 8.12 -14.88 17.15
CA ASP A 246 9.15 -15.33 18.08
C ASP A 246 9.60 -14.23 19.07
N PRO A 247 9.39 -14.42 20.38
CA PRO A 247 9.77 -13.43 21.39
C PRO A 247 11.25 -13.04 21.36
N GLU A 248 12.14 -13.96 20.92
CA GLU A 248 13.58 -13.71 20.81
C GLU A 248 13.90 -12.70 19.69
N GLU A 249 13.12 -12.69 18.60
CA GLU A 249 13.24 -11.65 17.55
C GLU A 249 12.77 -10.28 18.04
N LEU A 250 11.92 -10.20 19.07
CA LEU A 250 11.41 -8.97 19.65
C LEU A 250 12.34 -8.32 20.68
N ASP A 251 13.17 -9.12 21.36
CA ASP A 251 14.14 -8.63 22.38
C ASP A 251 15.29 -7.81 21.76
N GLU A 252 15.53 -7.89 20.45
CA GLU A 252 16.56 -7.09 19.76
C GLU A 252 16.17 -5.60 19.60
N PHE A 253 14.94 -5.22 19.93
CA PHE A 253 14.48 -3.85 19.80
C PHE A 253 14.62 -3.08 21.12
N SER A 254 15.01 -1.80 21.03
CA SER A 254 15.20 -0.86 22.15
C SER A 254 13.92 -0.47 22.93
N PHE A 255 12.83 -1.16 22.66
CA PHE A 255 11.52 -0.97 23.26
C PHE A 255 11.43 -1.74 24.58
N ASP A 256 10.79 -1.16 25.62
CA ASP A 256 10.53 -1.85 26.88
C ASP A 256 9.46 -2.95 26.69
N TRP A 257 9.88 -4.02 25.98
CA TRP A 257 9.05 -5.18 25.64
C TRP A 257 8.42 -5.80 26.89
N LYS A 258 9.19 -5.94 27.98
CA LYS A 258 8.71 -6.55 29.23
C LYS A 258 7.52 -5.81 29.82
N LYS A 259 7.47 -4.49 29.69
CA LYS A 259 6.34 -3.68 30.15
C LYS A 259 5.12 -3.86 29.26
N THR A 260 5.33 -3.95 27.96
CA THR A 260 4.28 -4.17 26.96
C THR A 260 3.72 -5.57 27.06
N GLU A 261 4.56 -6.58 27.13
CA GLU A 261 4.21 -7.97 27.36
C GLU A 261 3.32 -8.13 28.59
N LYS A 262 3.70 -7.52 29.72
CA LYS A 262 2.91 -7.55 30.94
C LYS A 262 1.49 -7.00 30.77
N LYS A 263 1.28 -5.98 29.95
CA LYS A 263 -0.05 -5.45 29.61
C LYS A 263 -0.87 -6.41 28.74
N LEU A 264 -0.20 -7.20 27.91
CA LEU A 264 -0.83 -8.14 26.96
C LEU A 264 -1.00 -9.54 27.52
N LEU A 265 -0.30 -9.92 28.59
CA LEU A 265 -0.32 -11.24 29.22
C LEU A 265 -1.71 -11.71 29.69
N SER A 266 -2.62 -10.77 29.97
CA SER A 266 -4.00 -11.09 30.37
C SER A 266 -4.90 -11.53 29.20
N LYS A 267 -4.41 -11.46 27.97
CA LYS A 267 -5.18 -11.77 26.75
C LYS A 267 -4.94 -13.20 26.29
N SER A 268 -5.89 -13.76 25.55
CA SER A 268 -5.66 -15.01 24.82
C SER A 268 -4.54 -14.80 23.81
N ARG A 269 -3.63 -15.76 23.68
CA ARG A 269 -2.41 -15.64 22.87
C ARG A 269 -2.35 -16.69 21.79
N ILE A 270 -1.91 -16.26 20.61
CA ILE A 270 -1.50 -17.13 19.50
C ILE A 270 -0.03 -16.78 19.23
N VAL A 271 0.86 -17.73 19.45
CA VAL A 271 2.30 -17.52 19.30
C VAL A 271 2.80 -18.36 18.13
N PHE A 272 3.54 -17.74 17.22
CA PHE A 272 4.25 -18.43 16.15
C PHE A 272 5.74 -18.43 16.50
N GLU A 273 6.30 -19.60 16.79
CA GLU A 273 7.72 -19.79 17.12
C GLU A 273 8.44 -20.54 15.99
N SER A 274 9.71 -20.20 15.77
CA SER A 274 10.54 -20.84 14.75
C SER A 274 10.99 -22.24 15.17
N PHE A 275 11.16 -22.48 16.47
CA PHE A 275 11.60 -23.76 17.02
C PHE A 275 10.75 -24.16 18.23
N PRO A 276 10.37 -25.44 18.35
CA PRO A 276 9.63 -25.91 19.53
C PRO A 276 10.50 -25.85 20.78
N LYS A 277 9.96 -25.25 21.86
CA LYS A 277 10.62 -25.13 23.15
C LYS A 277 10.09 -26.14 24.18
N ASN A 278 8.84 -26.61 23.99
CA ASN A 278 8.14 -27.49 24.92
C ASN A 278 7.30 -28.55 24.20
N ASP A 279 7.04 -29.67 24.88
CA ASP A 279 6.26 -30.80 24.35
C ASP A 279 4.77 -30.49 24.11
N ASN A 280 4.25 -29.39 24.64
CA ASN A 280 2.86 -28.96 24.48
C ASN A 280 2.60 -28.12 23.24
N GLU A 281 3.62 -27.84 22.46
CA GLU A 281 3.51 -27.02 21.25
C GLU A 281 3.01 -27.84 20.06
N ARG A 282 2.21 -27.20 19.21
CA ARG A 282 1.73 -27.83 17.98
C ARG A 282 2.74 -27.62 16.86
N ILE A 283 3.56 -28.63 16.64
CA ILE A 283 4.55 -28.62 15.56
C ILE A 283 3.83 -28.81 14.23
N ILE A 284 4.05 -27.90 13.29
CA ILE A 284 3.55 -28.00 11.92
C ILE A 284 4.71 -28.43 11.03
N ASP A 285 4.71 -29.69 10.60
CA ASP A 285 5.70 -30.22 9.65
C ASP A 285 5.53 -29.51 8.29
N PHE A 286 6.51 -28.67 7.98
CA PHE A 286 6.51 -27.77 6.83
C PHE A 286 7.79 -27.94 6.02
N LYS A 287 7.66 -27.90 4.70
CA LYS A 287 8.77 -27.89 3.75
C LYS A 287 8.55 -26.81 2.72
N SER A 288 9.61 -26.10 2.36
CA SER A 288 9.58 -25.17 1.23
C SER A 288 9.37 -25.91 -0.09
N THR A 289 8.65 -25.32 -1.00
CA THR A 289 8.48 -25.84 -2.35
C THR A 289 9.73 -25.64 -3.19
N PRO A 290 10.10 -26.57 -4.07
CA PRO A 290 11.20 -26.38 -5.01
C PRO A 290 10.88 -25.31 -6.05
N LEU A 291 11.92 -24.59 -6.49
CA LEU A 291 11.83 -23.62 -7.58
C LEU A 291 12.02 -24.32 -8.93
N PHE A 292 11.11 -24.05 -9.88
CA PHE A 292 11.14 -24.69 -11.20
C PHE A 292 11.67 -23.79 -12.31
N HIS A 293 11.77 -22.47 -12.08
CA HIS A 293 12.32 -21.52 -13.04
C HIS A 293 11.78 -21.68 -14.48
N HIS A 294 10.46 -21.73 -14.61
CA HIS A 294 9.75 -21.95 -15.89
C HIS A 294 9.97 -23.32 -16.53
N ASN A 295 10.58 -24.27 -15.82
CA ASN A 295 10.70 -25.66 -16.30
C ASN A 295 9.43 -26.45 -16.02
N LEU A 296 8.44 -26.28 -16.88
CA LEU A 296 7.12 -26.89 -16.73
C LEU A 296 7.15 -28.43 -16.76
N SER A 297 8.14 -29.04 -17.42
CA SER A 297 8.30 -30.49 -17.42
C SER A 297 8.73 -31.03 -16.05
N LYS A 298 9.68 -30.36 -15.38
CA LYS A 298 10.07 -30.70 -13.99
C LYS A 298 8.91 -30.46 -13.02
N PHE A 299 8.18 -29.34 -13.19
CA PHE A 299 7.01 -29.05 -12.39
C PHE A 299 5.94 -30.14 -12.54
N ALA A 300 5.60 -30.54 -13.78
CA ALA A 300 4.64 -31.60 -14.05
C ALA A 300 5.04 -32.93 -13.41
N THR A 301 6.33 -33.29 -13.46
CA THR A 301 6.87 -34.51 -12.82
C THR A 301 6.69 -34.45 -11.30
N GLU A 302 6.99 -33.33 -10.66
CA GLU A 302 6.89 -33.18 -9.20
C GLU A 302 5.44 -33.21 -8.73
N ILE A 303 4.53 -32.49 -9.40
CA ILE A 303 3.09 -32.52 -9.03
C ILE A 303 2.49 -33.91 -9.27
N LEU A 304 2.94 -34.65 -10.27
CA LEU A 304 2.49 -36.02 -10.52
C LEU A 304 2.96 -36.98 -9.41
N LYS A 305 4.21 -36.85 -8.95
CA LYS A 305 4.74 -37.59 -7.79
C LYS A 305 3.94 -37.30 -6.52
N LEU A 306 3.63 -36.01 -6.25
CA LEU A 306 2.81 -35.64 -5.11
C LEU A 306 1.37 -36.15 -5.24
N ALA A 307 0.76 -36.08 -6.42
CA ALA A 307 -0.59 -36.60 -6.66
C ALA A 307 -0.67 -38.12 -6.45
N ASN A 308 0.33 -38.88 -6.91
CA ASN A 308 0.44 -40.33 -6.67
C ASN A 308 0.61 -40.67 -5.19
N SER A 309 1.25 -39.76 -4.42
CA SER A 309 1.37 -39.85 -2.96
C SER A 309 0.13 -39.34 -2.21
N LYS A 310 -0.97 -39.09 -2.92
CA LYS A 310 -2.28 -38.62 -2.41
C LYS A 310 -2.24 -37.22 -1.77
N TYR A 311 -1.36 -36.34 -2.25
CA TYR A 311 -1.39 -34.94 -1.86
C TYR A 311 -2.51 -34.20 -2.56
N SER A 312 -3.16 -33.30 -1.84
CA SER A 312 -4.00 -32.24 -2.41
C SER A 312 -3.10 -31.10 -2.84
N ILE A 313 -3.08 -30.78 -4.13
CA ILE A 313 -2.17 -29.81 -4.72
C ILE A 313 -2.95 -28.54 -5.02
N LEU A 314 -2.60 -27.45 -4.37
CA LEU A 314 -3.15 -26.14 -4.57
C LEU A 314 -2.25 -25.36 -5.53
N ILE A 315 -2.81 -24.78 -6.57
CA ILE A 315 -2.06 -23.93 -7.51
C ILE A 315 -2.69 -22.54 -7.54
N SER A 316 -1.93 -21.55 -7.08
CA SER A 316 -2.29 -20.14 -7.12
C SER A 316 -1.55 -19.47 -8.27
N THR A 317 -2.25 -19.13 -9.36
CA THR A 317 -1.61 -18.65 -10.58
C THR A 317 -2.48 -17.66 -11.37
N LYS A 318 -1.80 -16.74 -12.06
CA LYS A 318 -2.40 -15.88 -13.09
C LYS A 318 -2.47 -16.58 -14.47
N ARG A 319 -1.71 -17.68 -14.65
CA ARG A 319 -1.54 -18.40 -15.92
C ARG A 319 -2.24 -19.77 -15.90
N LYS A 320 -3.49 -19.77 -15.45
CA LYS A 320 -4.25 -21.01 -15.25
C LYS A 320 -4.38 -21.83 -16.55
N GLU A 321 -4.66 -21.19 -17.67
CA GLU A 321 -4.86 -21.86 -18.98
C GLU A 321 -3.62 -22.64 -19.44
N GLU A 322 -2.42 -22.08 -19.20
CA GLU A 322 -1.15 -22.71 -19.52
C GLU A 322 -0.94 -23.99 -18.70
N LEU A 323 -1.23 -23.94 -17.41
CA LEU A 323 -1.07 -25.09 -16.51
C LEU A 323 -2.19 -26.13 -16.66
N GLU A 324 -3.41 -25.72 -17.03
CA GLU A 324 -4.50 -26.67 -17.31
C GLU A 324 -4.16 -27.67 -18.42
N SER A 325 -3.39 -27.26 -19.42
CA SER A 325 -2.96 -28.13 -20.51
C SER A 325 -2.08 -29.30 -20.02
N LEU A 326 -1.22 -29.05 -19.02
CA LEU A 326 -0.38 -30.06 -18.39
C LEU A 326 -1.19 -31.05 -17.53
N ILE A 327 -2.26 -30.57 -16.90
CA ILE A 327 -3.08 -31.36 -15.97
C ILE A 327 -4.09 -32.23 -16.75
N LYS A 328 -4.57 -31.79 -17.91
CA LYS A 328 -5.56 -32.50 -18.72
C LYS A 328 -5.16 -33.90 -19.15
N ASN A 329 -3.87 -34.20 -19.22
CA ASN A 329 -3.34 -35.48 -19.69
C ASN A 329 -3.20 -36.55 -18.60
N SER A 330 -3.46 -36.23 -17.32
CA SER A 330 -3.33 -37.17 -16.20
C SER A 330 -4.58 -37.21 -15.33
N SER A 331 -5.14 -38.40 -15.15
CA SER A 331 -6.31 -38.62 -14.27
C SER A 331 -5.98 -38.35 -12.79
N ALA A 332 -4.76 -38.65 -12.35
CA ALA A 332 -4.30 -38.39 -10.99
C ALA A 332 -4.22 -36.89 -10.70
N LEU A 333 -3.73 -36.09 -11.65
CA LEU A 333 -3.65 -34.64 -11.51
C LEU A 333 -5.05 -34.00 -11.52
N LYS A 334 -5.96 -34.43 -12.40
CA LYS A 334 -7.34 -33.93 -12.43
C LYS A 334 -8.06 -34.08 -11.11
N LYS A 335 -7.79 -35.15 -10.35
CA LYS A 335 -8.43 -35.44 -9.08
C LYS A 335 -7.84 -34.63 -7.92
N ASN A 336 -6.54 -34.38 -7.93
CA ASN A 336 -5.80 -33.88 -6.79
C ASN A 336 -5.39 -32.40 -6.90
N VAL A 337 -5.52 -31.76 -8.07
CA VAL A 337 -5.16 -30.35 -8.28
C VAL A 337 -6.35 -29.45 -8.14
N ILE A 338 -6.22 -28.40 -7.35
CA ILE A 338 -7.20 -27.35 -7.11
C ILE A 338 -6.56 -26.01 -7.47
N PHE A 339 -7.15 -25.31 -8.45
CA PHE A 339 -6.76 -23.92 -8.74
C PHE A 339 -7.48 -22.97 -7.81
N ILE A 340 -6.70 -22.10 -7.16
CA ILE A 340 -7.20 -20.99 -6.33
C ILE A 340 -6.89 -19.66 -7.00
N SER A 341 -7.37 -18.55 -6.45
CA SER A 341 -7.22 -17.22 -7.05
C SER A 341 -5.76 -16.87 -7.34
N ALA A 342 -5.57 -15.91 -8.26
CA ALA A 342 -4.22 -15.39 -8.55
C ALA A 342 -3.54 -14.88 -7.27
N PRO A 343 -2.23 -15.21 -7.08
CA PRO A 343 -1.54 -14.90 -5.83
C PRO A 343 -1.26 -13.41 -5.67
N PRO A 344 -1.28 -12.89 -4.43
CA PRO A 344 -0.52 -11.69 -4.12
C PRO A 344 0.98 -11.97 -4.28
N THR A 345 1.76 -10.94 -4.49
CA THR A 345 3.22 -11.07 -4.73
C THR A 345 4.00 -11.67 -3.57
N SER A 346 3.46 -11.58 -2.37
CA SER A 346 4.05 -12.09 -1.13
C SER A 346 3.63 -13.53 -0.79
N LEU A 347 2.80 -14.18 -1.64
CA LEU A 347 2.38 -15.55 -1.39
C LEU A 347 3.50 -16.51 -1.81
N GLU A 348 4.00 -17.27 -0.87
CA GLU A 348 5.03 -18.31 -1.06
C GLU A 348 4.41 -19.69 -1.01
N GLY A 349 4.95 -20.61 -1.82
CA GLY A 349 4.54 -22.02 -1.80
C GLY A 349 5.02 -22.75 -0.54
N PHE A 350 4.31 -23.81 -0.19
CA PHE A 350 4.67 -24.72 0.91
C PHE A 350 4.20 -26.14 0.68
N ILE A 351 4.81 -27.10 1.38
CA ILE A 351 4.37 -28.48 1.46
C ILE A 351 4.18 -28.85 2.93
N LEU A 352 3.01 -29.40 3.26
CA LEU A 352 2.67 -29.97 4.58
C LEU A 352 2.62 -31.49 4.46
N PRO A 353 3.71 -32.23 4.78
CA PRO A 353 3.77 -33.65 4.58
C PRO A 353 2.75 -34.43 5.43
N SER A 354 2.58 -34.05 6.70
CA SER A 354 1.65 -34.68 7.63
C SER A 354 0.19 -34.57 7.18
N ASN A 355 -0.17 -33.44 6.53
CA ASN A 355 -1.53 -33.18 6.05
C ASN A 355 -1.72 -33.51 4.57
N LYS A 356 -0.64 -33.90 3.87
CA LYS A 356 -0.62 -34.14 2.43
C LYS A 356 -1.19 -32.99 1.59
N ILE A 357 -0.76 -31.78 1.91
CA ILE A 357 -1.13 -30.55 1.19
C ILE A 357 0.13 -29.92 0.61
N ALA A 358 0.06 -29.47 -0.64
CA ALA A 358 1.11 -28.68 -1.27
C ALA A 358 0.49 -27.44 -1.94
N LEU A 359 1.09 -26.27 -1.73
CA LEU A 359 0.75 -25.02 -2.41
C LEU A 359 1.91 -24.62 -3.32
N PHE A 360 1.61 -24.33 -4.57
CA PHE A 360 2.55 -23.75 -5.54
C PHE A 360 2.00 -22.44 -6.06
N THR A 361 2.89 -21.47 -6.24
CA THR A 361 2.54 -20.14 -6.76
C THR A 361 3.31 -19.83 -8.05
N ASP A 362 3.00 -18.72 -8.68
CA ASP A 362 3.71 -18.27 -9.88
C ASP A 362 5.22 -18.10 -9.61
N GLN A 363 5.61 -17.79 -8.38
CA GLN A 363 7.01 -17.63 -7.99
C GLN A 363 7.80 -18.93 -8.13
N GLU A 364 7.28 -20.03 -7.60
CA GLU A 364 7.96 -21.33 -7.68
C GLU A 364 7.90 -21.90 -9.08
N ILE A 365 6.76 -21.76 -9.76
CA ILE A 365 6.54 -22.37 -11.08
C ILE A 365 7.35 -21.66 -12.16
N PHE A 366 7.27 -20.33 -12.21
CA PHE A 366 7.83 -19.53 -13.29
C PHE A 366 9.11 -18.78 -12.94
N GLY A 367 9.46 -18.71 -11.66
CA GLY A 367 10.66 -17.99 -11.20
C GLY A 367 10.47 -16.46 -11.21
N PHE A 368 9.26 -16.00 -11.38
CA PHE A 368 8.94 -14.59 -11.23
C PHE A 368 8.70 -14.28 -9.76
N SER A 369 9.68 -13.73 -9.08
CA SER A 369 9.36 -12.68 -8.15
C SER A 369 8.76 -11.57 -9.03
N GLN A 370 7.45 -11.47 -9.16
CA GLN A 370 6.89 -10.17 -9.47
C GLN A 370 7.36 -9.33 -8.28
N HIS A 371 8.46 -8.59 -8.52
CA HIS A 371 8.68 -7.42 -7.72
C HIS A 371 7.31 -6.72 -7.71
N THR A 372 6.57 -6.86 -6.59
CA THR A 372 5.79 -5.72 -6.18
C THR A 372 6.68 -4.56 -6.59
N LYS A 373 6.15 -3.53 -7.23
CA LYS A 373 6.68 -2.23 -6.92
C LYS A 373 6.65 -2.16 -5.38
N LYS A 374 7.59 -2.79 -4.71
CA LYS A 374 8.28 -2.25 -3.57
C LYS A 374 8.42 -0.84 -4.06
N GLN A 375 7.72 0.11 -3.47
CA GLN A 375 8.17 1.50 -3.52
C GLN A 375 9.64 1.35 -3.73
N GLU A 376 10.14 1.73 -4.92
CA GLU A 376 11.51 1.48 -5.29
C GLU A 376 12.33 1.87 -4.08
N SER A 377 12.49 0.91 -3.18
CA SER A 377 13.66 0.87 -2.34
C SER A 377 14.70 0.78 -3.41
N SER A 378 15.31 1.91 -3.69
CA SER A 378 16.27 2.15 -4.74
C SER A 378 16.89 0.80 -5.10
N LYS A 379 16.63 0.30 -6.34
CA LYS A 379 17.32 -0.87 -6.87
C LYS A 379 18.71 -0.70 -6.34
N ILE A 380 19.21 -1.63 -5.52
CA ILE A 380 20.58 -1.58 -5.07
C ILE A 380 21.29 -1.35 -6.36
N ASP A 381 21.80 -0.14 -6.55
CA ASP A 381 22.56 0.14 -7.73
C ASP A 381 23.87 -0.63 -7.50
N HIS A 382 23.85 -1.93 -7.86
CA HIS A 382 25.02 -2.80 -7.73
C HIS A 382 26.22 -2.14 -8.38
N LYS A 383 25.96 -1.28 -9.36
CA LYS A 383 26.93 -0.43 -10.01
C LYS A 383 27.47 0.64 -9.04
N PHE A 384 26.62 1.27 -8.25
CA PHE A 384 27.02 2.22 -7.21
C PHE A 384 27.91 1.56 -6.16
N LEU A 385 27.54 0.38 -5.65
CA LEU A 385 28.37 -0.32 -4.66
C LEU A 385 29.72 -0.76 -5.21
N ALA A 386 29.79 -1.14 -6.49
CA ALA A 386 31.03 -1.49 -7.17
C ALA A 386 31.92 -0.26 -7.45
N GLU A 387 31.34 0.93 -7.58
CA GLU A 387 32.04 2.19 -7.83
C GLU A 387 32.42 2.92 -6.53
N LEU A 388 31.99 2.46 -5.35
CA LEU A 388 32.20 3.13 -4.07
C LEU A 388 33.68 3.06 -3.66
N LYS A 389 34.30 4.23 -3.45
CA LYS A 389 35.70 4.37 -3.06
C LYS A 389 35.83 4.84 -1.61
N ALA A 390 36.88 4.40 -0.93
CA ALA A 390 37.17 4.90 0.41
C ALA A 390 37.34 6.43 0.38
N GLY A 391 36.60 7.12 1.23
CA GLY A 391 36.51 8.58 1.28
C GLY A 391 35.18 9.14 0.75
N ASP A 392 34.39 8.36 -0.01
CA ASP A 392 33.12 8.79 -0.55
C ASP A 392 32.09 9.05 0.57
N MET A 393 31.22 10.03 0.32
CA MET A 393 30.13 10.35 1.21
C MET A 393 28.92 9.48 0.86
N VAL A 394 28.36 8.84 1.87
CA VAL A 394 27.19 7.97 1.76
C VAL A 394 26.12 8.39 2.74
N VAL A 395 24.86 8.05 2.45
CA VAL A 395 23.74 8.26 3.34
C VAL A 395 23.22 6.90 3.79
N HIS A 396 23.28 6.65 5.09
CA HIS A 396 22.58 5.52 5.69
C HIS A 396 21.15 5.93 6.02
N LEU A 397 20.15 5.14 5.63
CA LEU A 397 18.74 5.47 5.79
C LEU A 397 18.38 5.83 7.25
N ASP A 398 18.92 5.09 8.21
CA ASP A 398 18.58 5.25 9.64
C ASP A 398 19.52 6.22 10.38
N HIS A 399 20.76 6.42 9.89
CA HIS A 399 21.81 7.13 10.63
C HIS A 399 22.33 8.39 9.92
N GLY A 400 21.92 8.65 8.68
CA GLY A 400 22.26 9.85 7.96
C GLY A 400 23.62 9.80 7.25
N ILE A 401 24.25 10.97 7.08
CA ILE A 401 25.45 11.14 6.26
C ILE A 401 26.69 10.63 7.00
N ALA A 402 27.43 9.77 6.32
CA ALA A 402 28.67 9.18 6.80
C ALA A 402 29.73 9.16 5.69
N ARG A 403 30.99 8.93 6.07
CA ARG A 403 32.10 8.70 5.14
C ARG A 403 32.38 7.22 5.02
N PHE A 404 32.33 6.68 3.83
CA PHE A 404 32.72 5.31 3.56
C PHE A 404 34.26 5.14 3.68
N ARG A 405 34.69 4.18 4.48
CA ARG A 405 36.11 3.91 4.74
C ARG A 405 36.62 2.63 4.10
N GLY A 406 35.75 1.89 3.45
CA GLY A 406 36.10 0.64 2.78
C GLY A 406 35.31 -0.55 3.29
N MET A 407 35.58 -1.71 2.76
CA MET A 407 35.03 -2.99 3.23
C MET A 407 36.01 -3.63 4.23
N VAL A 408 35.47 -4.17 5.31
CA VAL A 408 36.26 -4.87 6.34
C VAL A 408 35.66 -6.25 6.60
N LYS A 409 36.53 -7.25 6.85
CA LYS A 409 36.13 -8.58 7.30
C LYS A 409 36.18 -8.60 8.82
N LYS A 410 35.10 -9.04 9.45
CA LYS A 410 35.05 -9.27 10.89
C LYS A 410 34.58 -10.70 11.15
N GLU A 411 35.21 -11.31 12.11
CA GLU A 411 34.80 -12.61 12.64
C GLU A 411 33.74 -12.40 13.72
N ILE A 412 32.58 -12.98 13.50
CA ILE A 412 31.47 -13.01 14.47
C ILE A 412 31.09 -14.46 14.64
N GLU A 413 31.19 -14.99 15.87
CA GLU A 413 30.88 -16.39 16.20
C GLU A 413 31.58 -17.40 15.28
N GLU A 414 32.91 -17.24 15.11
CA GLU A 414 33.74 -18.07 14.25
C GLU A 414 33.44 -18.00 12.74
N VAL A 415 32.56 -17.09 12.31
CA VAL A 415 32.22 -16.86 10.90
C VAL A 415 32.76 -15.51 10.41
N LEU A 416 33.60 -15.56 9.37
CA LEU A 416 34.11 -14.36 8.69
C LEU A 416 33.00 -13.73 7.85
N ARG A 417 32.60 -12.49 8.17
CA ARG A 417 31.59 -11.71 7.43
C ARG A 417 32.18 -10.39 6.94
N GLU A 418 31.67 -9.92 5.81
CA GLU A 418 32.07 -8.64 5.19
C GLU A 418 31.10 -7.53 5.56
N PHE A 419 31.68 -6.35 5.88
CA PHE A 419 30.93 -5.16 6.28
C PHE A 419 31.42 -3.94 5.53
N PHE A 420 30.52 -3.01 5.20
CA PHE A 420 30.84 -1.64 4.85
C PHE A 420 31.20 -0.88 6.13
N TYR A 421 32.42 -0.33 6.17
CA TYR A 421 32.84 0.50 7.29
C TYR A 421 32.50 1.97 7.00
N LEU A 422 31.65 2.53 7.82
CA LEU A 422 31.21 3.93 7.78
C LEU A 422 31.75 4.68 8.98
N GLU A 423 32.30 5.87 8.73
CA GLU A 423 32.75 6.78 9.76
C GLU A 423 31.81 7.98 9.84
N TYR A 424 31.36 8.27 11.04
CA TYR A 424 30.49 9.37 11.39
C TYR A 424 31.26 10.49 12.10
N ASP A 425 30.59 11.57 12.50
CA ASP A 425 31.18 12.67 13.22
C ASP A 425 31.80 12.18 14.56
N GLN A 426 32.85 12.87 15.03
CA GLN A 426 33.65 12.53 16.23
C GLN A 426 34.27 11.13 16.20
N GLY A 427 34.41 10.52 15.02
CA GLY A 427 35.05 9.21 14.87
C GLY A 427 34.16 8.00 15.20
N ASP A 428 32.86 8.21 15.34
CA ASP A 428 31.89 7.13 15.52
C ASP A 428 31.95 6.17 14.31
N LYS A 429 31.85 4.86 14.58
CA LYS A 429 32.02 3.80 13.57
C LYS A 429 30.76 2.96 13.48
N LEU A 430 30.28 2.76 12.25
CA LEU A 430 29.18 1.84 11.97
C LEU A 430 29.66 0.77 10.96
N PHE A 431 29.37 -0.49 11.24
CA PHE A 431 29.65 -1.60 10.35
C PHE A 431 28.34 -2.15 9.81
N VAL A 432 28.08 -1.87 8.53
CA VAL A 432 26.84 -2.31 7.84
C VAL A 432 27.13 -3.61 7.12
N PRO A 433 26.45 -4.71 7.45
CA PRO A 433 26.63 -5.98 6.75
C PRO A 433 26.34 -5.83 5.25
N VAL A 434 27.08 -6.54 4.40
CA VAL A 434 26.94 -6.43 2.94
C VAL A 434 25.52 -6.74 2.47
N TYR A 435 24.81 -7.66 3.13
CA TYR A 435 23.41 -7.96 2.82
C TYR A 435 22.42 -6.84 3.15
N GLN A 436 22.83 -5.81 3.93
CA GLN A 436 22.06 -4.59 4.20
C GLN A 436 22.51 -3.39 3.34
N ALA A 437 23.20 -3.64 2.24
CA ALA A 437 23.68 -2.61 1.31
C ALA A 437 22.55 -1.68 0.80
N GLU A 438 21.31 -2.16 0.76
CA GLU A 438 20.09 -1.40 0.46
C GLU A 438 19.85 -0.19 1.36
N LYS A 439 20.40 -0.21 2.58
CA LYS A 439 20.34 0.93 3.51
C LYS A 439 21.33 2.05 3.16
N LEU A 440 22.22 1.83 2.20
CA LEU A 440 23.24 2.78 1.78
C LEU A 440 22.89 3.40 0.43
N ASN A 441 22.98 4.73 0.36
CA ASN A 441 22.81 5.48 -0.87
C ASN A 441 24.01 6.43 -1.07
N LYS A 442 24.29 6.75 -2.33
CA LYS A 442 25.28 7.78 -2.64
C LYS A 442 24.78 9.14 -2.16
N TYR A 443 25.64 9.87 -1.47
CA TYR A 443 25.31 11.25 -1.16
C TYR A 443 25.37 12.09 -2.44
N ILE A 444 24.28 12.76 -2.75
CA ILE A 444 24.17 13.71 -3.87
C ILE A 444 23.84 15.07 -3.27
N GLY A 445 24.78 16.00 -3.31
CA GLY A 445 24.59 17.32 -2.73
C GLY A 445 25.88 18.16 -2.72
N LYS A 446 25.99 19.09 -1.76
CA LYS A 446 27.16 19.98 -1.63
C LYS A 446 28.44 19.18 -1.38
N GLN A 447 29.56 19.68 -1.91
CA GLN A 447 30.86 19.11 -1.58
C GLN A 447 31.13 19.23 -0.06
N ASN A 448 31.61 18.14 0.57
CA ASN A 448 31.88 18.04 2.01
C ASN A 448 30.69 18.42 2.93
N PRO A 449 29.61 17.64 2.93
CA PRO A 449 28.53 17.82 3.91
C PRO A 449 29.04 17.52 5.33
N PRO A 450 28.46 18.14 6.37
CA PRO A 450 28.76 17.75 7.74
C PRO A 450 28.33 16.29 7.97
N LEU A 451 29.21 15.53 8.63
CA LEU A 451 28.87 14.17 9.06
C LEU A 451 27.83 14.23 10.18
N HIS A 452 26.94 13.26 10.20
CA HIS A 452 26.01 13.10 11.33
C HIS A 452 26.69 12.37 12.49
N ARG A 453 26.12 12.48 13.66
CA ARG A 453 26.55 11.73 14.86
C ARG A 453 25.63 10.54 15.06
N LEU A 454 26.18 9.37 15.37
CA LEU A 454 25.39 8.19 15.70
C LEU A 454 24.56 8.44 16.97
N GLY A 455 23.29 8.02 16.93
CA GLY A 455 22.37 8.16 18.08
C GLY A 455 21.83 9.58 18.32
N SER A 456 22.17 10.58 17.49
CA SER A 456 21.59 11.92 17.61
C SER A 456 20.19 12.00 17.01
N SER A 457 19.32 12.86 17.60
CA SER A 457 17.97 13.15 17.06
C SER A 457 18.00 13.93 15.75
N HIS A 458 19.15 14.56 15.43
CA HIS A 458 19.25 15.49 14.30
C HIS A 458 18.85 14.88 12.94
N TRP A 459 19.28 13.64 12.63
CA TRP A 459 18.86 12.98 11.40
C TRP A 459 17.36 12.70 11.34
N LYS A 460 16.78 12.27 12.46
CA LYS A 460 15.32 12.07 12.58
C LYS A 460 14.57 13.38 12.35
N GLU A 461 15.06 14.49 12.88
CA GLU A 461 14.46 15.83 12.67
C GLU A 461 14.52 16.27 11.22
N VAL A 462 15.66 16.05 10.54
CA VAL A 462 15.83 16.32 9.10
C VAL A 462 14.82 15.49 8.29
N CYS A 463 14.71 14.19 8.55
CA CYS A 463 13.75 13.31 7.88
C CYS A 463 12.29 13.75 8.12
N LEU A 464 11.94 14.12 9.35
CA LEU A 464 10.60 14.63 9.69
C LEU A 464 10.30 15.97 9.01
N LYS A 465 11.30 16.84 8.89
CA LYS A 465 11.15 18.10 8.15
C LYS A 465 10.88 17.83 6.68
N ILE A 466 11.70 16.99 6.04
CA ILE A 466 11.53 16.62 4.62
C ILE A 466 10.17 15.98 4.39
N LYS A 467 9.73 15.07 5.29
CA LYS A 467 8.41 14.44 5.21
C LYS A 467 7.29 15.48 5.25
N ARG A 468 7.38 16.47 6.15
CA ARG A 468 6.38 17.55 6.23
C ARG A 468 6.37 18.42 4.98
N ASP A 469 7.54 18.80 4.48
CA ASP A 469 7.67 19.63 3.28
C ASP A 469 7.14 18.87 2.03
N SER A 470 7.43 17.57 1.93
CA SER A 470 6.89 16.69 0.88
C SER A 470 5.37 16.56 0.95
N LEU A 471 4.79 16.42 2.15
CA LEU A 471 3.34 16.38 2.35
C LEU A 471 2.68 17.70 1.94
N LYS A 472 3.32 18.85 2.27
CA LYS A 472 2.83 20.15 1.86
C LYS A 472 2.81 20.28 0.32
N LEU A 473 3.92 19.89 -0.33
CA LEU A 473 4.01 19.90 -1.79
C LEU A 473 2.97 18.95 -2.42
N ALA A 474 2.82 17.74 -1.87
CA ALA A 474 1.81 16.78 -2.35
C ALA A 474 0.39 17.35 -2.24
N LYS A 475 0.07 18.07 -1.16
CA LYS A 475 -1.21 18.74 -0.99
C LYS A 475 -1.43 19.83 -2.06
N GLU A 476 -0.45 20.69 -2.28
CA GLU A 476 -0.50 21.75 -3.31
C GLU A 476 -0.69 21.15 -4.72
N LEU A 477 0.01 20.05 -5.03
CA LEU A 477 -0.14 19.32 -6.30
C LEU A 477 -1.52 18.69 -6.43
N LEU A 478 -2.07 18.12 -5.35
CA LEU A 478 -3.41 17.54 -5.34
C LEU A 478 -4.49 18.60 -5.54
N GLU A 479 -4.37 19.76 -4.88
CA GLU A 479 -5.27 20.90 -5.07
C GLU A 479 -5.26 21.37 -6.52
N THR A 480 -4.08 21.50 -7.12
CA THR A 480 -3.93 21.89 -8.54
C THR A 480 -4.54 20.85 -9.48
N SER A 481 -4.30 19.56 -9.22
CA SER A 481 -4.87 18.45 -10.01
C SER A 481 -6.39 18.40 -9.89
N THR A 482 -6.93 18.63 -8.69
CA THR A 482 -8.38 18.67 -8.44
C THR A 482 -9.03 19.87 -9.15
N ALA A 483 -8.42 21.06 -9.07
CA ALA A 483 -8.89 22.24 -9.78
C ALA A 483 -8.93 22.00 -11.30
N ARG A 484 -7.88 21.38 -11.85
CA ARG A 484 -7.82 21.01 -13.27
C ARG A 484 -8.93 20.04 -13.65
N ALA A 485 -9.17 18.99 -12.84
CA ALA A 485 -10.22 18.01 -13.10
C ALA A 485 -11.64 18.59 -13.07
N GLN A 486 -11.83 19.71 -12.38
CA GLN A 486 -13.11 20.44 -12.28
C GLN A 486 -13.26 21.53 -13.35
N THR A 487 -12.19 21.84 -14.08
CA THR A 487 -12.21 22.88 -15.13
C THR A 487 -12.63 22.24 -16.45
N GLU A 488 -13.59 22.86 -17.13
CA GLU A 488 -13.96 22.45 -18.48
C GLU A 488 -13.13 23.23 -19.51
N THR A 489 -12.70 22.53 -20.56
CA THR A 489 -11.98 23.11 -21.70
C THR A 489 -12.66 22.77 -23.01
N ILE A 490 -12.22 23.43 -24.08
CA ILE A 490 -12.72 23.19 -25.43
C ILE A 490 -12.18 21.85 -25.93
N SER A 491 -13.07 20.98 -26.39
CA SER A 491 -12.70 19.68 -26.97
C SER A 491 -12.21 19.83 -28.40
N LEU A 492 -10.98 19.38 -28.68
CA LEU A 492 -10.35 19.41 -30.02
C LEU A 492 -10.54 18.07 -30.74
N LYS A 493 -11.78 17.72 -31.11
CA LYS A 493 -12.12 16.40 -31.65
C LYS A 493 -11.78 16.18 -33.12
N LYS A 494 -11.83 17.24 -33.93
CA LYS A 494 -11.71 17.12 -35.39
C LYS A 494 -10.25 17.06 -35.82
N GLU A 495 -9.89 16.02 -36.55
CA GLU A 495 -8.65 15.98 -37.30
C GLU A 495 -8.84 16.75 -38.62
N THR A 496 -7.99 17.73 -38.87
CA THR A 496 -8.10 18.59 -40.06
C THR A 496 -7.25 18.03 -41.23
N PRO A 497 -7.59 18.37 -42.47
CA PRO A 497 -6.75 18.02 -43.62
C PRO A 497 -5.31 18.55 -43.49
N GLU A 498 -5.15 19.71 -42.87
CA GLU A 498 -3.87 20.36 -42.60
C GLU A 498 -3.03 19.56 -41.62
N GLU A 499 -3.62 18.96 -40.58
CA GLU A 499 -2.91 18.05 -39.68
C GLU A 499 -2.32 16.85 -40.41
N LYS A 500 -3.09 16.28 -41.36
CA LYS A 500 -2.60 15.19 -42.22
C LYS A 500 -1.50 15.65 -43.16
N LYS A 501 -1.59 16.87 -43.67
CA LYS A 501 -0.53 17.46 -44.49
C LYS A 501 0.74 17.62 -43.68
N LEU A 502 0.67 18.21 -42.48
CA LEU A 502 1.81 18.35 -41.58
C LEU A 502 2.46 16.99 -41.20
N ALA A 503 1.64 15.94 -40.98
CA ALA A 503 2.16 14.63 -40.66
C ALA A 503 2.99 14.02 -41.82
N ARG A 504 2.58 14.29 -43.10
CA ARG A 504 3.26 13.82 -44.31
C ARG A 504 4.57 14.56 -44.62
N THR A 505 4.73 15.79 -44.12
CA THR A 505 5.95 16.58 -44.33
C THR A 505 7.05 16.22 -43.31
N PHE A 506 6.80 15.28 -42.44
CA PHE A 506 7.85 14.80 -41.52
C PHE A 506 8.82 13.89 -42.27
N GLU A 507 10.11 14.24 -42.24
CA GLU A 507 11.16 13.59 -43.01
C GLU A 507 11.50 12.17 -42.55
N PHE A 508 11.11 11.81 -41.30
CA PHE A 508 11.44 10.54 -40.69
C PHE A 508 10.19 9.65 -40.53
N GLU A 509 10.39 8.35 -40.45
CA GLU A 509 9.34 7.44 -40.04
C GLU A 509 9.04 7.59 -38.55
N VAL A 510 7.74 7.74 -38.21
CA VAL A 510 7.28 7.82 -36.84
C VAL A 510 7.47 6.47 -36.16
N THR A 511 8.16 6.43 -35.03
CA THR A 511 8.32 5.20 -34.25
C THR A 511 6.99 4.77 -33.61
N PRO A 512 6.81 3.48 -33.27
CA PRO A 512 5.59 3.01 -32.59
C PRO A 512 5.27 3.75 -31.29
N ASP A 513 6.30 4.16 -30.53
CA ASP A 513 6.13 4.89 -29.29
C ASP A 513 5.74 6.36 -29.49
N GLN A 514 6.29 6.99 -30.54
CA GLN A 514 5.86 8.34 -30.95
C GLN A 514 4.42 8.31 -31.44
N GLN A 515 4.05 7.33 -32.26
CA GLN A 515 2.68 7.18 -32.78
C GLN A 515 1.69 7.02 -31.60
N ARG A 516 2.00 6.14 -30.66
CA ARG A 516 1.19 5.96 -29.45
C ARG A 516 1.05 7.26 -28.65
N SER A 517 2.16 7.99 -28.44
CA SER A 517 2.14 9.27 -27.74
C SER A 517 1.27 10.33 -28.43
N ILE A 518 1.32 10.40 -29.76
CA ILE A 518 0.48 11.29 -30.58
C ILE A 518 -1.00 10.93 -30.43
N GLU A 519 -1.34 9.64 -30.49
CA GLU A 519 -2.72 9.15 -30.33
C GLU A 519 -3.27 9.44 -28.93
N GLU A 520 -2.48 9.21 -27.89
CA GLU A 520 -2.85 9.51 -26.51
C GLU A 520 -3.05 11.01 -26.27
N ILE A 521 -2.18 11.86 -26.82
CA ILE A 521 -2.33 13.31 -26.75
C ILE A 521 -3.58 13.76 -27.48
N ASN A 522 -3.84 13.23 -28.68
CA ASN A 522 -5.04 13.54 -29.44
C ASN A 522 -6.31 13.11 -28.70
N HIS A 523 -6.27 11.97 -28.01
CA HIS A 523 -7.36 11.51 -27.16
C HIS A 523 -7.61 12.48 -25.99
N ASP A 524 -6.54 12.91 -25.30
CA ASP A 524 -6.65 13.85 -24.18
C ASP A 524 -7.16 15.22 -24.63
N LEU A 525 -6.66 15.77 -25.73
CA LEU A 525 -7.10 17.03 -26.30
C LEU A 525 -8.56 16.99 -26.78
N ALA A 526 -9.09 15.81 -27.08
CA ALA A 526 -10.50 15.62 -27.44
C ALA A 526 -11.45 15.59 -26.23
N ARG A 527 -10.93 15.57 -24.99
CA ARG A 527 -11.72 15.58 -23.76
C ARG A 527 -12.10 17.03 -23.39
N ILE A 528 -13.12 17.16 -22.54
CA ILE A 528 -13.54 18.45 -21.97
C ILE A 528 -12.73 18.84 -20.73
N ILE A 529 -11.80 17.98 -20.29
CA ILE A 529 -10.92 18.23 -19.15
C ILE A 529 -9.54 18.63 -19.70
N PRO A 530 -8.89 19.69 -19.18
CA PRO A 530 -7.57 20.09 -19.62
C PRO A 530 -6.54 18.97 -19.51
N MET A 531 -5.79 18.74 -20.59
CA MET A 531 -4.74 17.74 -20.65
C MET A 531 -3.59 18.08 -19.70
N ASP A 532 -3.09 17.07 -18.98
CA ASP A 532 -1.84 17.12 -18.24
C ASP A 532 -1.08 15.82 -18.49
N ARG A 533 -0.12 15.87 -19.42
CA ARG A 533 0.57 14.67 -19.90
C ARG A 533 2.08 14.85 -19.89
N LEU A 534 2.76 13.91 -19.27
CA LEU A 534 4.22 13.79 -19.31
C LEU A 534 4.64 12.87 -20.46
N VAL A 535 5.42 13.40 -21.39
CA VAL A 535 6.04 12.61 -22.48
C VAL A 535 7.51 12.37 -22.15
N CYS A 536 7.86 11.12 -21.85
CA CYS A 536 9.23 10.70 -21.54
C CYS A 536 9.90 10.08 -22.76
N GLY A 537 11.18 10.40 -22.95
CA GLY A 537 12.00 9.84 -24.03
C GLY A 537 13.43 10.35 -23.94
N ASP A 538 14.39 9.59 -24.45
CA ASP A 538 15.80 9.99 -24.45
C ASP A 538 16.06 11.18 -25.37
N VAL A 539 17.25 11.78 -25.25
CA VAL A 539 17.70 12.88 -26.12
C VAL A 539 17.80 12.38 -27.56
N GLY A 540 17.26 13.13 -28.53
CA GLY A 540 17.28 12.76 -29.94
C GLY A 540 16.10 11.88 -30.41
N PHE A 541 15.23 11.39 -29.52
CA PHE A 541 14.09 10.53 -29.87
C PHE A 541 12.84 11.28 -30.36
N GLY A 542 13.00 12.48 -30.91
CA GLY A 542 11.95 13.21 -31.64
C GLY A 542 10.76 13.68 -30.79
N LYS A 543 10.91 13.90 -29.48
CA LYS A 543 9.85 14.47 -28.62
C LYS A 543 9.28 15.78 -29.16
N THR A 544 10.11 16.57 -29.84
CA THR A 544 9.72 17.85 -30.43
C THR A 544 8.65 17.69 -31.51
N GLU A 545 8.71 16.63 -32.34
CA GLU A 545 7.68 16.37 -33.37
C GLU A 545 6.30 16.10 -32.72
N VAL A 546 6.28 15.33 -31.62
CA VAL A 546 5.05 15.08 -30.85
C VAL A 546 4.47 16.40 -30.33
N ALA A 547 5.32 17.30 -29.82
CA ALA A 547 4.90 18.61 -29.35
C ALA A 547 4.42 19.54 -30.48
N ILE A 548 5.08 19.50 -31.66
CA ILE A 548 4.67 20.27 -32.84
C ILE A 548 3.26 19.86 -33.29
N ARG A 549 2.96 18.57 -33.38
CA ARG A 549 1.62 18.08 -33.76
C ARG A 549 0.55 18.50 -32.78
N ALA A 550 0.81 18.43 -31.47
CA ALA A 550 -0.10 18.91 -30.44
C ALA A 550 -0.34 20.43 -30.54
N ALA A 551 0.73 21.20 -30.72
CA ALA A 551 0.66 22.66 -30.90
C ALA A 551 -0.12 23.03 -32.16
N PHE A 552 0.17 22.38 -33.27
CA PHE A 552 -0.49 22.62 -34.55
C PHE A 552 -2.00 22.38 -34.44
N LYS A 553 -2.41 21.23 -33.88
CA LYS A 553 -3.82 20.93 -33.64
C LYS A 553 -4.51 22.02 -32.82
N THR A 554 -3.84 22.50 -31.78
CA THR A 554 -4.38 23.54 -30.88
C THR A 554 -4.58 24.85 -31.65
N VAL A 555 -3.59 25.29 -32.44
CA VAL A 555 -3.66 26.51 -33.25
C VAL A 555 -4.71 26.40 -34.34
N MET A 556 -4.84 25.27 -35.03
CA MET A 556 -5.86 25.02 -36.04
C MET A 556 -7.29 25.06 -35.50
N ASN A 557 -7.46 24.88 -34.18
CA ASN A 557 -8.73 25.09 -33.49
C ASN A 557 -8.91 26.50 -32.92
N GLY A 558 -8.08 27.49 -33.35
CA GLY A 558 -8.21 28.89 -33.03
C GLY A 558 -7.68 29.31 -31.66
N MET A 559 -6.84 28.48 -31.03
CA MET A 559 -6.21 28.76 -29.74
C MET A 559 -4.74 29.10 -29.88
N GLN A 560 -4.15 29.67 -28.83
CA GLN A 560 -2.75 30.02 -28.75
C GLN A 560 -1.99 28.95 -27.97
N VAL A 561 -0.69 28.79 -28.31
CA VAL A 561 0.23 27.84 -27.67
C VAL A 561 1.43 28.59 -27.12
N ALA A 562 1.78 28.34 -25.88
CA ALA A 562 3.02 28.79 -25.27
C ALA A 562 3.96 27.61 -25.03
N LEU A 563 5.16 27.65 -25.61
CA LEU A 563 6.21 26.67 -25.41
C LEU A 563 7.28 27.23 -24.48
N LEU A 564 7.45 26.59 -23.31
CA LEU A 564 8.48 26.96 -22.34
C LEU A 564 9.73 26.10 -22.52
N SER A 565 10.89 26.72 -22.45
CA SER A 565 12.19 26.08 -22.55
C SER A 565 13.13 26.60 -21.46
N PRO A 566 13.99 25.75 -20.85
CA PRO A 566 14.81 26.12 -19.70
C PRO A 566 15.97 27.08 -20.03
N THR A 567 16.42 27.13 -21.30
CA THR A 567 17.56 27.95 -21.70
C THR A 567 17.26 28.72 -22.99
N THR A 568 17.91 29.89 -23.15
CA THR A 568 17.79 30.72 -24.36
C THR A 568 18.20 29.98 -25.62
N ILE A 569 19.22 29.12 -25.55
CA ILE A 569 19.69 28.32 -26.68
C ILE A 569 18.63 27.31 -27.12
N LEU A 570 18.05 26.56 -26.19
CA LEU A 570 16.96 25.62 -26.49
C LEU A 570 15.72 26.34 -27.01
N THR A 571 15.41 27.52 -26.45
CA THR A 571 14.28 28.34 -26.95
C THR A 571 14.49 28.73 -28.41
N GLN A 572 15.71 29.16 -28.78
CA GLN A 572 16.05 29.47 -30.16
C GLN A 572 15.93 28.25 -31.08
N GLN A 573 16.48 27.09 -30.67
CA GLN A 573 16.37 25.85 -31.44
C GLN A 573 14.92 25.44 -31.66
N HIS A 574 14.09 25.51 -30.63
CA HIS A 574 12.67 25.22 -30.79
C HIS A 574 11.97 26.22 -31.70
N PHE A 575 12.28 27.51 -31.59
CA PHE A 575 11.72 28.52 -32.48
C PHE A 575 12.05 28.23 -33.95
N ASP A 576 13.31 27.94 -34.26
CA ASP A 576 13.77 27.64 -35.62
C ASP A 576 13.06 26.36 -36.16
N THR A 577 13.01 25.29 -35.36
CA THR A 577 12.32 24.04 -35.72
C THR A 577 10.83 24.26 -35.94
N PHE A 578 10.14 25.00 -35.07
CA PHE A 578 8.72 25.29 -35.22
C PHE A 578 8.46 26.16 -36.45
N LYS A 579 9.31 27.14 -36.72
CA LYS A 579 9.20 28.02 -37.88
C LYS A 579 9.41 27.24 -39.18
N GLU A 580 10.37 26.34 -39.22
CA GLU A 580 10.63 25.47 -40.38
C GLU A 580 9.43 24.53 -40.64
N ARG A 581 8.93 23.87 -39.61
CA ARG A 581 7.87 22.89 -39.73
C ARG A 581 6.47 23.48 -39.95
N LEU A 582 6.18 24.67 -39.40
CA LEU A 582 4.85 25.27 -39.42
C LEU A 582 4.75 26.49 -40.34
N GLY A 583 5.87 26.97 -40.90
CA GLY A 583 5.89 28.18 -41.71
C GLY A 583 4.98 28.14 -42.94
N GLU A 584 4.84 26.99 -43.59
CA GLU A 584 3.96 26.81 -44.77
C GLU A 584 2.47 26.93 -44.44
N PHE A 585 2.08 26.87 -43.16
CA PHE A 585 0.69 26.88 -42.74
C PHE A 585 0.20 28.29 -42.30
N GLY A 586 1.02 29.35 -42.49
CA GLY A 586 0.67 30.71 -42.17
C GLY A 586 0.50 31.01 -40.67
N ILE A 587 1.10 30.17 -39.81
CA ILE A 587 1.05 30.33 -38.35
C ILE A 587 2.08 31.38 -37.92
N ASN A 588 1.64 32.38 -37.15
CA ASN A 588 2.55 33.36 -36.57
C ASN A 588 3.25 32.75 -35.35
N ILE A 589 4.60 32.75 -35.38
CA ILE A 589 5.44 32.18 -34.33
C ILE A 589 6.37 33.28 -33.84
N GLU A 590 6.29 33.59 -32.54
CA GLU A 590 7.12 34.59 -31.90
C GLU A 590 8.04 34.01 -30.84
N LEU A 591 9.22 34.57 -30.74
CA LEU A 591 10.23 34.21 -29.75
C LEU A 591 10.28 35.25 -28.64
N LEU A 592 10.13 34.79 -27.39
CA LEU A 592 10.32 35.59 -26.19
C LEU A 592 11.52 35.09 -25.40
N SER A 593 12.59 35.89 -25.34
CA SER A 593 13.79 35.55 -24.58
C SER A 593 14.50 36.81 -24.08
N ARG A 594 15.49 36.65 -23.17
CA ARG A 594 16.30 37.77 -22.69
C ARG A 594 17.10 38.48 -23.79
N LEU A 595 17.26 37.86 -24.94
CA LEU A 595 18.06 38.39 -26.08
C LEU A 595 17.20 39.18 -27.06
N LYS A 596 15.87 39.21 -26.89
CA LYS A 596 14.96 40.05 -27.65
C LYS A 596 14.40 41.18 -26.78
N SER A 597 14.61 42.37 -27.21
CA SER A 597 13.99 43.61 -26.65
C SER A 597 12.52 43.68 -27.06
#